data_e23960eab9b3125801d265d990ba8c0a
#
_entry.id   e23960eab9b3125801d265d990ba8c0a
#
_cell.length_a   1.000
_cell.length_b   1.000
_cell.length_c   1.000
_cell.angle_alpha   90.00
_cell.angle_beta   90.00
_cell.angle_gamma   90.00
#
_symmetry.space_group_name_H-M   'P 1'
#
loop_
_entity.id
_entity.type
_entity.pdbx_description
1 polymer ?
#
loop_
_entity_poly.entity_id
_entity_poly.type
_entity_poly.pdbx_seq_one_letter_code
_entity_poly.pdbx_strand_id
1 'polypeptide(L)'
;MNPKEKRIMWASILAPILIVMGVTLLVLGSIPIKNIIEDNTLIVSFVIGKKVIDVTDAKFLPVPDDVDKNLIRTNGTSVGKKKSGHFKNTKTKNKYIFYLTGNGERVYFEIGDKKYLIDGVSK
;
A
#
# COMPACT_ATOMS: atom_id res chain seq x y z
N MET A 1 -42.95 -20.34 -8.12
CA MET A 1 -41.98 -19.43 -8.75
C MET A 1 -41.51 -20.04 -10.06
N ASN A 2 -41.64 -19.31 -11.16
CA ASN A 2 -41.16 -19.80 -12.46
C ASN A 2 -39.65 -19.64 -12.59
N PRO A 3 -38.96 -20.29 -13.58
CA PRO A 3 -37.54 -20.22 -13.70
C PRO A 3 -36.95 -18.81 -13.94
N LYS A 4 -37.74 -17.93 -14.57
CA LYS A 4 -37.36 -16.54 -14.80
C LYS A 4 -37.31 -15.72 -13.52
N GLU A 5 -38.29 -15.84 -12.67
CA GLU A 5 -38.32 -15.18 -11.37
C GLU A 5 -37.23 -15.68 -10.44
N LYS A 6 -36.92 -16.96 -10.47
CA LYS A 6 -35.85 -17.59 -9.72
C LYS A 6 -34.47 -17.03 -10.13
N ARG A 7 -34.21 -16.84 -11.44
CA ARG A 7 -32.99 -16.25 -11.94
C ARG A 7 -32.80 -14.80 -11.48
N ILE A 8 -33.87 -14.00 -11.52
CA ILE A 8 -33.83 -12.60 -11.06
C ILE A 8 -33.51 -12.54 -9.58
N MET A 9 -34.12 -13.42 -8.78
CA MET A 9 -33.88 -13.48 -7.34
C MET A 9 -32.39 -13.81 -7.03
N TRP A 10 -31.82 -14.81 -7.67
CA TRP A 10 -30.42 -15.19 -7.49
C TRP A 10 -29.48 -14.09 -7.92
N ALA A 11 -29.73 -13.42 -9.04
CA ALA A 11 -28.90 -12.29 -9.48
C ALA A 11 -28.92 -11.15 -8.47
N SER A 12 -30.05 -10.85 -7.85
CA SER A 12 -30.20 -9.82 -6.82
C SER A 12 -29.43 -10.13 -5.53
N ILE A 13 -29.20 -11.40 -5.24
CA ILE A 13 -28.44 -11.86 -4.06
C ILE A 13 -26.95 -11.91 -4.37
N LEU A 14 -26.55 -12.45 -5.53
CA LEU A 14 -25.15 -12.68 -5.87
C LEU A 14 -24.39 -11.40 -6.22
N ALA A 15 -25.02 -10.44 -6.90
CA ALA A 15 -24.35 -9.22 -7.34
C ALA A 15 -23.75 -8.40 -6.17
N PRO A 16 -24.49 -8.10 -5.08
CA PRO A 16 -23.91 -7.41 -3.92
C PRO A 16 -22.76 -8.19 -3.25
N ILE A 17 -22.88 -9.51 -3.16
CA ILE A 17 -21.84 -10.38 -2.57
C ILE A 17 -20.57 -10.29 -3.38
N LEU A 18 -20.63 -10.36 -4.71
CA LEU A 18 -19.48 -10.25 -5.61
C LEU A 18 -18.82 -8.87 -5.52
N ILE A 19 -19.59 -7.81 -5.39
CA ILE A 19 -19.08 -6.45 -5.23
C ILE A 19 -18.31 -6.34 -3.91
N VAL A 20 -18.87 -6.80 -2.81
CA VAL A 20 -18.22 -6.76 -1.48
C VAL A 20 -16.94 -7.59 -1.50
N MET A 21 -16.95 -8.78 -2.08
CA MET A 21 -15.74 -9.61 -2.21
C MET A 21 -14.68 -8.92 -3.06
N GLY A 22 -15.04 -8.31 -4.17
CA GLY A 22 -14.12 -7.59 -5.05
C GLY A 22 -13.46 -6.41 -4.33
N VAL A 23 -14.23 -5.59 -3.61
CA VAL A 23 -13.71 -4.47 -2.82
C VAL A 23 -12.77 -4.97 -1.71
N THR A 24 -13.17 -6.02 -1.00
CA THR A 24 -12.34 -6.63 0.05
C THR A 24 -11.00 -7.11 -0.50
N LEU A 25 -11.00 -7.79 -1.65
CA LEU A 25 -9.77 -8.26 -2.29
C LEU A 25 -8.87 -7.09 -2.72
N LEU A 26 -9.43 -5.99 -3.24
CA LEU A 26 -8.66 -4.81 -3.61
C LEU A 26 -7.98 -4.17 -2.40
N VAL A 27 -8.69 -4.04 -1.29
CA VAL A 27 -8.14 -3.47 -0.05
C VAL A 27 -7.06 -4.39 0.52
N LEU A 28 -7.35 -5.68 0.68
CA LEU A 28 -6.38 -6.66 1.20
C LEU A 28 -5.18 -6.81 0.27
N GLY A 29 -5.40 -6.79 -1.03
CA GLY A 29 -4.34 -6.92 -2.03
C GLY A 29 -3.33 -5.80 -2.00
N SER A 30 -3.70 -4.60 -1.51
CA SER A 30 -2.80 -3.45 -1.40
C SER A 30 -2.07 -3.35 -0.06
N ILE A 31 -2.28 -4.29 0.86
CA ILE A 31 -1.57 -4.33 2.16
C ILE A 31 -0.16 -4.89 1.95
N PRO A 32 0.90 -4.12 2.29
CA PRO A 32 2.27 -4.63 2.15
C PRO A 32 2.58 -5.64 3.25
N ILE A 33 3.21 -6.74 2.88
CA ILE A 33 3.58 -7.81 3.83
C ILE A 33 5.09 -8.01 3.95
N LYS A 34 5.87 -7.61 2.95
CA LYS A 34 7.33 -7.81 2.97
C LYS A 34 8.03 -6.83 2.05
N ASN A 35 9.18 -6.33 2.49
CA ASN A 35 10.09 -5.53 1.70
C ASN A 35 11.44 -6.23 1.60
N ILE A 36 11.98 -6.37 0.39
CA ILE A 36 13.29 -6.95 0.12
C ILE A 36 14.06 -6.00 -0.77
N ILE A 37 15.33 -5.73 -0.42
CA ILE A 37 16.25 -5.02 -1.31
C ILE A 37 17.29 -6.02 -1.78
N GLU A 38 17.35 -6.24 -3.09
CA GLU A 38 18.26 -7.18 -3.74
C GLU A 38 18.71 -6.60 -5.09
N ASP A 39 20.02 -6.61 -5.36
CA ASP A 39 20.61 -6.14 -6.61
C ASP A 39 20.12 -4.74 -7.05
N ASN A 40 20.15 -3.78 -6.11
CA ASN A 40 19.69 -2.41 -6.34
C ASN A 40 18.19 -2.32 -6.72
N THR A 41 17.42 -3.30 -6.30
CA THR A 41 15.98 -3.36 -6.56
C THR A 41 15.22 -3.57 -5.26
N LEU A 42 14.24 -2.73 -5.00
CA LEU A 42 13.30 -2.91 -3.91
C LEU A 42 12.09 -3.69 -4.42
N ILE A 43 11.80 -4.82 -3.78
CA ILE A 43 10.61 -5.61 -4.07
C ILE A 43 9.66 -5.47 -2.90
N VAL A 44 8.52 -4.84 -3.12
CA VAL A 44 7.45 -4.72 -2.14
C VAL A 44 6.42 -5.81 -2.45
N SER A 45 6.29 -6.78 -1.54
CA SER A 45 5.29 -7.84 -1.68
C SER A 45 4.02 -7.45 -0.93
N PHE A 46 2.89 -7.61 -1.62
CA PHE A 46 1.57 -7.38 -1.07
C PHE A 46 0.86 -8.72 -0.85
N VAL A 47 -0.31 -8.68 -0.24
CA VAL A 47 -1.16 -9.87 -0.11
C VAL A 47 -1.45 -10.46 -1.51
N ILE A 48 -1.69 -9.59 -2.49
CA ILE A 48 -1.84 -9.99 -3.90
C ILE A 48 -0.84 -9.21 -4.74
N GLY A 49 0.15 -9.93 -5.30
CA GLY A 49 1.13 -9.34 -6.20
C GLY A 49 2.30 -8.67 -5.51
N LYS A 50 3.09 -7.98 -6.31
CA LYS A 50 4.30 -7.27 -5.84
C LYS A 50 4.58 -6.05 -6.71
N LYS A 51 5.33 -5.09 -6.16
CA LYS A 51 5.82 -3.92 -6.87
C LYS A 51 7.34 -3.92 -6.83
N VAL A 52 7.97 -3.61 -7.96
CA VAL A 52 9.42 -3.56 -8.11
C VAL A 52 9.85 -2.12 -8.35
N ILE A 53 10.82 -1.64 -7.56
CA ILE A 53 11.34 -0.28 -7.65
C ILE A 53 12.86 -0.35 -7.79
N ASP A 54 13.40 0.29 -8.83
CA ASP A 54 14.84 0.42 -9.01
C ASP A 54 15.37 1.46 -8.02
N VAL A 55 16.27 1.05 -7.13
CA VAL A 55 16.84 1.91 -6.10
C VAL A 55 18.32 2.22 -6.35
N THR A 56 18.81 2.01 -7.58
CA THR A 56 20.20 2.28 -7.97
C THR A 56 20.61 3.73 -7.66
N ASP A 57 19.74 4.68 -7.99
CA ASP A 57 19.98 6.10 -7.77
C ASP A 57 19.36 6.63 -6.47
N ALA A 58 18.92 5.73 -5.58
CA ALA A 58 18.30 6.11 -4.33
C ALA A 58 19.31 6.74 -3.36
N LYS A 59 18.91 7.83 -2.72
CA LYS A 59 19.66 8.49 -1.68
C LYS A 59 19.03 8.14 -0.32
N PHE A 60 19.73 7.32 0.46
CA PHE A 60 19.25 6.91 1.79
C PHE A 60 19.57 8.00 2.81
N LEU A 61 18.56 8.41 3.56
CA LEU A 61 18.63 9.52 4.50
C LEU A 61 17.96 9.13 5.83
N PRO A 62 18.21 9.89 6.92
CA PRO A 62 17.47 9.69 8.16
C PRO A 62 15.97 9.89 7.97
N VAL A 63 15.17 9.14 8.73
CA VAL A 63 13.71 9.24 8.66
C VAL A 63 13.27 10.65 9.09
N PRO A 64 12.50 11.37 8.25
CA PRO A 64 12.00 12.70 8.61
C PRO A 64 11.01 12.65 9.76
N ASP A 65 10.95 13.72 10.57
CA ASP A 65 10.05 13.79 11.70
C ASP A 65 8.58 13.92 11.28
N ASP A 66 8.32 14.48 10.12
CA ASP A 66 6.97 14.76 9.64
C ASP A 66 6.26 13.55 9.00
N VAL A 67 6.84 12.35 9.08
CA VAL A 67 6.20 11.11 8.62
C VAL A 67 5.32 10.46 9.68
N ASP A 68 5.36 10.92 10.93
CA ASP A 68 4.62 10.33 12.04
C ASP A 68 3.38 11.12 12.46
N LYS A 69 3.24 12.36 12.02
CA LYS A 69 2.16 13.25 12.46
C LYS A 69 1.60 14.05 11.29
N ASN A 70 0.35 14.47 11.43
CA ASN A 70 -0.32 15.36 10.48
C ASN A 70 -0.35 14.82 9.05
N LEU A 71 -0.50 13.50 8.91
CA LEU A 71 -0.58 12.84 7.62
C LEU A 71 -2.01 12.67 7.17
N ILE A 72 -2.24 12.89 5.88
CA ILE A 72 -3.47 12.51 5.20
C ILE A 72 -3.12 11.55 4.06
N ARG A 73 -3.98 10.58 3.85
CA ARG A 73 -3.86 9.67 2.74
C ARG A 73 -4.45 10.32 1.49
N THR A 74 -3.61 10.53 0.46
CA THR A 74 -4.07 11.07 -0.83
C THR A 74 -4.42 9.97 -1.81
N ASN A 75 -3.74 8.81 -1.71
CA ASN A 75 -4.04 7.62 -2.51
C ASN A 75 -3.37 6.43 -1.85
N GLY A 76 -4.09 5.33 -1.68
CA GLY A 76 -3.52 4.11 -1.11
C GLY A 76 -4.33 3.53 0.04
N THR A 77 -3.69 2.67 0.84
CA THR A 77 -4.33 1.90 1.90
C THR A 77 -3.63 2.12 3.23
N SER A 78 -4.41 2.22 4.30
CA SER A 78 -3.90 2.27 5.68
C SER A 78 -4.74 1.35 6.55
N VAL A 79 -4.09 0.30 7.11
CA VAL A 79 -4.72 -0.67 8.00
C VAL A 79 -3.81 -0.86 9.20
N GLY A 80 -4.13 -0.21 10.32
CA GLY A 80 -3.26 -0.20 11.50
C GLY A 80 -1.89 0.39 11.19
N LYS A 81 -0.84 -0.38 11.44
CA LYS A 81 0.55 0.01 11.15
C LYS A 81 0.96 -0.24 9.69
N LYS A 82 0.14 -0.95 8.93
CA LYS A 82 0.41 -1.26 7.53
C LYS A 82 -0.12 -0.15 6.64
N LYS A 83 0.77 0.42 5.82
CA LYS A 83 0.43 1.54 4.93
C LYS A 83 1.05 1.33 3.56
N SER A 84 0.29 1.64 2.54
CA SER A 84 0.73 1.54 1.15
C SER A 84 0.17 2.69 0.35
N GLY A 85 1.03 3.35 -0.43
CA GLY A 85 0.63 4.38 -1.37
C GLY A 85 1.05 5.78 -0.95
N HIS A 86 0.27 6.79 -1.34
CA HIS A 86 0.64 8.19 -1.24
C HIS A 86 0.04 8.86 -0.01
N PHE A 87 0.89 9.55 0.73
CA PHE A 87 0.53 10.30 1.93
C PHE A 87 1.13 11.70 1.86
N LYS A 88 0.49 12.66 2.52
CA LYS A 88 0.94 14.05 2.54
C LYS A 88 0.88 14.59 3.97
N ASN A 89 1.93 15.28 4.39
CA ASN A 89 1.90 16.01 5.65
C ASN A 89 1.12 17.31 5.46
N THR A 90 0.12 17.54 6.30
CA THR A 90 -0.77 18.72 6.18
C THR A 90 -0.10 20.03 6.61
N LYS A 91 0.96 19.97 7.43
CA LYS A 91 1.70 21.15 7.89
C LYS A 91 2.86 21.49 6.97
N THR A 92 3.73 20.54 6.67
CA THR A 92 4.94 20.77 5.86
C THR A 92 4.66 20.71 4.36
N LYS A 93 3.51 20.12 3.98
CA LYS A 93 3.11 19.86 2.59
C LYS A 93 3.99 18.85 1.86
N ASN A 94 4.88 18.17 2.55
CA ASN A 94 5.71 17.11 1.99
C ASN A 94 4.85 15.90 1.61
N LYS A 95 5.15 15.32 0.44
CA LYS A 95 4.47 14.13 -0.07
C LYS A 95 5.39 12.93 0.05
N TYR A 96 4.84 11.82 0.53
CA TYR A 96 5.59 10.59 0.74
C TYR A 96 4.88 9.41 0.10
N ILE A 97 5.68 8.41 -0.28
CA ILE A 97 5.19 7.11 -0.73
C ILE A 97 5.58 6.11 0.36
N PHE A 98 4.59 5.47 0.97
CA PHE A 98 4.79 4.53 2.06
C PHE A 98 4.56 3.11 1.58
N TYR A 99 5.45 2.21 2.00
CA TYR A 99 5.26 0.76 1.93
C TYR A 99 5.67 0.18 3.28
N LEU A 100 4.77 0.30 4.27
CA LEU A 100 5.01 -0.09 5.65
C LEU A 100 4.28 -1.38 5.98
N THR A 101 5.05 -2.39 6.39
CA THR A 101 4.53 -3.69 6.84
C THR A 101 4.13 -3.67 8.31
N GLY A 102 4.57 -2.66 9.05
CA GLY A 102 4.37 -2.55 10.50
C GLY A 102 5.42 -3.25 11.33
N ASN A 103 6.46 -3.81 10.71
CA ASN A 103 7.51 -4.57 11.38
C ASN A 103 8.90 -4.01 11.04
N GLY A 104 9.83 -4.09 12.00
CA GLY A 104 11.23 -3.72 11.81
C GLY A 104 11.50 -2.23 11.77
N GLU A 105 12.74 -1.89 11.46
CA GLU A 105 13.16 -0.50 11.35
C GLU A 105 12.66 0.15 10.07
N ARG A 106 12.34 1.43 10.17
CA ARG A 106 11.96 2.23 9.01
C ARG A 106 13.20 2.71 8.26
N VAL A 107 13.13 2.67 6.95
CA VAL A 107 14.17 3.16 6.04
C VAL A 107 13.57 4.22 5.15
N TYR A 108 14.22 5.36 5.07
CA TYR A 108 13.79 6.47 4.22
C TYR A 108 14.81 6.68 3.10
N PHE A 109 14.30 6.86 1.88
CA PHE A 109 15.14 7.19 0.74
C PHE A 109 14.42 8.06 -0.27
N GLU A 110 15.20 8.78 -1.07
CA GLU A 110 14.69 9.64 -2.13
C GLU A 110 15.22 9.18 -3.49
N ILE A 111 14.35 9.17 -4.48
CA ILE A 111 14.71 8.93 -5.88
C ILE A 111 14.17 10.12 -6.67
N GLY A 112 15.08 11.01 -7.12
CA GLY A 112 14.65 12.26 -7.73
C GLY A 112 13.84 13.11 -6.76
N ASP A 113 12.61 13.43 -7.14
CA ASP A 113 11.66 14.19 -6.32
C ASP A 113 10.72 13.31 -5.49
N LYS A 114 10.83 11.99 -5.62
CA LYS A 114 9.99 11.03 -4.90
C LYS A 114 10.62 10.63 -3.56
N LYS A 115 9.81 10.63 -2.51
CA LYS A 115 10.23 10.33 -1.14
C LYS A 115 9.54 9.05 -0.68
N TYR A 116 10.34 8.05 -0.32
CA TYR A 116 9.86 6.72 0.06
C TYR A 116 10.17 6.40 1.51
N LEU A 117 9.20 5.84 2.20
CA LEU A 117 9.38 5.28 3.54
C LEU A 117 8.95 3.82 3.53
N ILE A 118 9.86 2.94 3.91
CA ILE A 118 9.64 1.50 3.99
C ILE A 118 10.08 0.97 5.36
N ASP A 119 9.71 -0.25 5.67
CA ASP A 119 10.16 -0.92 6.89
C ASP A 119 10.38 -2.41 6.66
N GLY A 120 10.91 -3.10 7.67
CA GLY A 120 11.04 -4.54 7.65
C GLY A 120 11.87 -5.10 6.50
N VAL A 121 12.90 -4.37 6.06
CA VAL A 121 13.72 -4.78 4.93
C VAL A 121 14.52 -6.02 5.27
N SER A 122 14.36 -7.06 4.46
CA SER A 122 15.19 -8.26 4.45
C SER A 122 16.26 -8.16 3.38
N LYS A 123 17.43 -8.63 3.68
CA LYS A 123 18.54 -8.74 2.74
C LYS A 123 18.68 -10.16 2.24
#